data_0662bc06c9319c7f9d72f44a901d1d80
#
_entry.id   0662bc06c9319c7f9d72f44a901d1d80
#
_cell.length_a   1.000
_cell.length_b   1.000
_cell.length_c   1.000
_cell.angle_alpha   90.00
_cell.angle_beta   90.00
_cell.angle_gamma   90.00
#
_symmetry.space_group_name_H-M   'P 1'
#
loop_
_entity.id
_entity.type
_entity.pdbx_description
1 polymer ?
#
loop_
_entity_poly.entity_id
_entity_poly.type
_entity_poly.pdbx_seq_one_letter_code
_entity_poly.pdbx_strand_id
1 'polypeptide(L)' 'MSTGKVKWFNDSKGFGFIVADDGGPDLFVHHSEVKSAGYSSLSEGQVVEYEVGQGKKGPCATNVVPK' A
#
# COMPACT_ATOMS: atom_id res chain seq x y z
N MET A 1 -12.32 -5.41 -2.64
CA MET A 1 -11.06 -4.79 -2.20
C MET A 1 -10.49 -5.58 -1.03
N SER A 2 -9.18 -5.62 -0.96
CA SER A 2 -8.50 -6.35 0.11
C SER A 2 -8.14 -5.40 1.24
N THR A 3 -7.88 -5.95 2.41
CA THR A 3 -7.46 -5.15 3.56
C THR A 3 -6.10 -5.64 4.03
N GLY A 4 -5.26 -4.73 4.47
CA GLY A 4 -3.95 -5.07 5.00
C GLY A 4 -3.43 -3.95 5.87
N LYS A 5 -2.18 -4.11 6.28
CA LYS A 5 -1.50 -3.11 7.11
C LYS A 5 -0.20 -2.70 6.47
N VAL A 6 0.16 -1.44 6.64
CA VAL A 6 1.40 -0.92 6.11
C VAL A 6 2.56 -1.52 6.90
N LYS A 7 3.46 -2.20 6.21
CA LYS A 7 4.66 -2.74 6.82
C LYS A 7 5.66 -1.61 7.09
N TRP A 8 5.89 -0.79 6.07
CA TRP A 8 6.67 0.43 6.18
C TRP A 8 6.42 1.27 4.93
N PHE A 9 6.69 2.56 5.05
CA PHE A 9 6.54 3.45 3.91
C PHE A 9 7.61 4.53 4.00
N ASN A 10 8.30 4.78 2.88
CA ASN A 10 9.35 5.78 2.81
C ASN A 10 8.85 7.00 2.04
N ASP A 11 8.55 8.07 2.76
CA ASP A 11 8.02 9.29 2.15
C ASP A 11 9.02 9.94 1.19
N SER A 12 10.29 9.84 1.50
CA SER A 12 11.32 10.46 0.66
C SER A 12 11.43 9.77 -0.70
N LYS A 13 11.30 8.47 -0.71
CA LYS A 13 11.37 7.68 -1.95
C LYS A 13 10.00 7.49 -2.58
N GLY A 14 8.93 7.66 -1.82
CA GLY A 14 7.58 7.59 -2.32
C GLY A 14 7.06 6.18 -2.54
N PHE A 15 7.51 5.20 -1.76
CA PHE A 15 7.01 3.84 -1.88
C PHE A 15 7.13 3.09 -0.56
N GLY A 16 6.46 1.96 -0.49
CA GLY A 16 6.50 1.12 0.69
C GLY A 16 5.92 -0.24 0.41
N PHE A 17 5.59 -0.96 1.47
CA PHE A 17 5.02 -2.30 1.36
C PHE A 17 3.84 -2.46 2.29
N ILE A 18 2.88 -3.27 1.87
CA ILE A 18 1.69 -3.60 2.63
C ILE A 18 1.68 -5.11 2.86
N VAL A 19 1.38 -5.51 4.10
CA VAL A 19 1.20 -6.91 4.45
C VAL A 19 -0.29 -7.21 4.38
N ALA A 20 -0.65 -8.17 3.52
CA ALA A 20 -2.05 -8.55 3.35
C ALA A 20 -2.56 -9.27 4.59
N ASP A 21 -3.80 -9.00 4.98
CA ASP A 21 -4.41 -9.63 6.16
C ASP A 21 -4.58 -11.13 6.00
N ASP A 22 -4.65 -11.61 4.76
CA ASP A 22 -4.81 -13.04 4.50
C ASP A 22 -3.51 -13.84 4.60
N GLY A 23 -2.42 -13.18 4.98
CA GLY A 23 -1.13 -13.84 5.12
C GLY A 23 -0.35 -14.01 3.82
N GLY A 24 -0.80 -13.37 2.76
CA GLY A 24 -0.11 -13.43 1.48
C GLY A 24 1.21 -12.66 1.49
N PRO A 25 1.91 -12.63 0.35
CA PRO A 25 3.19 -11.93 0.26
C PRO A 25 3.01 -10.42 0.40
N ASP A 26 4.10 -9.74 0.80
CA ASP A 26 4.11 -8.30 0.87
C ASP A 26 3.86 -7.71 -0.51
N LEU A 27 3.08 -6.63 -0.55
CA LEU A 27 2.75 -5.97 -1.81
C LEU A 27 3.42 -4.61 -1.85
N PHE A 28 4.02 -4.32 -2.99
CA PHE A 28 4.63 -3.03 -3.23
C PHE A 28 3.53 -1.96 -3.39
N VAL A 29 3.72 -0.81 -2.79
CA VAL A 29 2.80 0.32 -2.95
C VAL A 29 3.60 1.58 -3.29
N HIS A 30 3.19 2.28 -4.34
CA HIS A 30 3.81 3.54 -4.75
C HIS A 30 2.90 4.69 -4.31
N HIS A 31 3.51 5.87 -4.02
CA HIS A 31 2.73 7.00 -3.54
C HIS A 31 1.61 7.41 -4.51
N SER A 32 1.81 7.17 -5.79
CA SER A 32 0.78 7.51 -6.79
C SER A 32 -0.47 6.65 -6.66
N GLU A 33 -0.38 5.52 -5.97
CA GLU A 33 -1.52 4.63 -5.76
C GLU A 33 -2.26 4.90 -4.45
N VAL A 34 -1.76 5.79 -3.63
CA VAL A 34 -2.42 6.15 -2.37
C VAL A 34 -3.50 7.17 -2.64
N LYS A 35 -4.74 6.81 -2.34
CA LYS A 35 -5.91 7.65 -2.59
C LYS A 35 -6.36 8.36 -1.34
N SER A 36 -5.47 9.07 -0.68
CA SER A 36 -5.83 9.82 0.50
C SER A 36 -5.87 11.31 0.18
N ALA A 37 -6.84 12.00 0.76
CA ALA A 37 -7.04 13.41 0.49
C ALA A 37 -5.87 14.21 1.08
N GLY A 38 -5.15 14.92 0.23
CA GLY A 38 -4.14 15.85 0.67
C GLY A 38 -2.73 15.31 0.81
N TYR A 39 -2.51 14.00 0.91
CA TYR A 39 -1.14 13.49 0.97
C TYR A 39 -1.08 12.03 0.59
N SER A 40 0.15 11.60 0.28
CA SER A 40 0.42 10.29 -0.27
C SER A 40 1.33 9.46 0.64
N SER A 41 1.33 9.73 1.93
CA SER A 41 2.16 8.97 2.85
C SER A 41 1.32 8.08 3.74
N LEU A 42 1.91 6.98 4.18
CA LEU A 42 1.26 6.00 5.03
C LEU A 42 2.11 5.80 6.29
N SER A 43 1.43 5.48 7.38
CA SER A 43 2.12 5.21 8.64
C SER A 43 2.32 3.72 8.82
N GLU A 44 3.44 3.33 9.43
CA GLU A 44 3.72 1.95 9.73
C GLU A 44 2.63 1.37 10.63
N GLY A 45 2.11 0.22 10.26
CA GLY A 45 1.03 -0.43 11.00
C GLY A 45 -0.37 0.07 10.69
N GLN A 46 -0.50 1.07 9.84
CA GLN A 46 -1.81 1.63 9.50
C GLN A 46 -2.62 0.62 8.69
N VAL A 47 -3.91 0.50 9.00
CA VAL A 47 -4.82 -0.36 8.24
C VAL A 47 -5.23 0.37 6.98
N VAL A 48 -5.17 -0.34 5.86
CA VAL A 48 -5.54 0.23 4.55
C VAL A 48 -6.40 -0.76 3.77
N GLU A 49 -7.22 -0.23 2.88
CA GLU A 49 -7.90 -1.04 1.86
C GLU A 49 -7.21 -0.82 0.53
N TYR A 50 -7.14 -1.85 -0.28
CA TYR A 50 -6.43 -1.76 -1.56
C TYR A 50 -6.93 -2.80 -2.54
N GLU A 51 -6.50 -2.66 -3.79
CA GLU A 51 -6.73 -3.68 -4.82
C GLU A 51 -5.38 -4.25 -5.23
N VAL A 52 -5.36 -5.52 -5.59
CA VAL A 52 -4.14 -6.16 -6.07
C VAL A 52 -4.04 -5.95 -7.57
N GLY A 53 -2.92 -5.35 -7.99
CA GLY A 53 -2.65 -5.11 -9.40
C GLY A 53 -1.33 -5.71 -9.81
N GLN A 54 -1.02 -5.65 -11.10
CA GLN A 54 0.26 -6.11 -11.63
C GLN A 54 1.11 -4.91 -12.00
N GLY A 55 2.27 -4.83 -11.38
CA GLY A 55 3.24 -3.80 -11.69
C GLY A 55 4.46 -4.39 -12.38
N LYS A 56 5.42 -3.53 -12.70
CA LYS A 56 6.66 -3.99 -13.35
C LYS A 56 7.46 -4.93 -12.47
N LYS A 57 7.31 -4.82 -11.17
CA LYS A 57 8.04 -5.64 -10.20
C LYS A 57 7.22 -6.82 -9.69
N GLY A 58 6.04 -7.06 -10.25
CA GLY A 58 5.15 -8.11 -9.80
C GLY A 58 3.90 -7.55 -9.17
N PRO A 59 3.21 -8.35 -8.33
CA PRO A 59 1.98 -7.89 -7.68
C PRO A 59 2.23 -6.64 -6.84
N CYS A 60 1.30 -5.70 -6.91
CA CYS A 60 1.40 -4.47 -6.14
C CYS A 60 0.02 -4.04 -5.67
N ALA A 61 0.00 -3.19 -4.65
CA ALA A 61 -1.24 -2.61 -4.15
C ALA A 61 -1.59 -1.38 -4.97
N THR A 62 -2.85 -1.28 -5.39
CA THR A 62 -3.36 -0.14 -6.14
C THR A 62 -4.60 0.38 -5.44
N ASN A 63 -4.97 1.62 -5.74
CA ASN A 63 -6.14 2.27 -5.13
C ASN A 63 -6.14 2.13 -3.61
N VAL A 64 -5.00 2.42 -3.01
CA VAL A 64 -4.83 2.26 -1.56
C VAL A 64 -5.56 3.37 -0.83
N VAL A 65 -6.45 2.99 0.07
CA VAL A 65 -7.25 3.94 0.85
C VAL A 65 -6.95 3.70 2.32
N PRO A 66 -6.34 4.66 3.00
CA PRO A 66 -6.10 4.55 4.44
C PRO A 66 -7.42 4.53 5.20
N LYS A 67 -7.46 3.74 6.24
CA LYS A 67 -8.65 3.65 7.09
C LYS A 67 -8.47 4.41 8.37
#